data_4d62731208eadc9d547cfe69c0c68119
#
_entry.id   4d62731208eadc9d547cfe69c0c68119
#
_cell.length_a   1.000
_cell.length_b   1.000
_cell.length_c   1.000
_cell.angle_alpha   90.00
_cell.angle_beta   90.00
_cell.angle_gamma   90.00
#
_symmetry.space_group_name_H-M   'P 1'
#
loop_
_entity.id
_entity.type
_entity.pdbx_description
1 polymer ?
#
loop_
_entity_poly.entity_id
_entity_poly.type
_entity_poly.pdbx_seq_one_letter_code
_entity_poly.pdbx_strand_id
1 'polypeptide(L)'
;MLPSQVRNGLKANLETIKGMRVYELIPTVPVAPAAIVGQLDFTFDLNNARGLDQANLDVVVLVQRFTERSGQNELDKYLAGSGDFSIKAAIESDLTLDGACSTLRVTSAEAGNYSSGDIEFLSYRYRITVYG
;
A
#
# COMPACT_ATOMS: atom_id res chain seq x y z
N MET A 1 -8.46 -3.74 -16.61
CA MET A 1 -7.58 -3.72 -15.39
C MET A 1 -7.69 -5.06 -14.69
N LEU A 2 -6.56 -5.75 -14.51
CA LEU A 2 -6.51 -7.06 -13.85
C LEU A 2 -5.98 -6.91 -12.43
N PRO A 3 -6.67 -7.47 -11.40
CA PRO A 3 -6.24 -7.33 -10.01
C PRO A 3 -4.81 -7.82 -9.75
N SER A 4 -4.42 -8.94 -10.35
CA SER A 4 -3.06 -9.47 -10.18
C SER A 4 -1.99 -8.53 -10.73
N GLN A 5 -2.25 -7.89 -11.85
CA GLN A 5 -1.31 -6.90 -12.43
C GLN A 5 -1.22 -5.64 -11.59
N VAL A 6 -2.32 -5.19 -11.00
CA VAL A 6 -2.34 -4.06 -10.08
C VAL A 6 -1.51 -4.37 -8.84
N ARG A 7 -1.70 -5.55 -8.23
CA ARG A 7 -0.89 -5.98 -7.08
C ARG A 7 0.59 -6.06 -7.41
N ASN A 8 0.93 -6.67 -8.54
CA ASN A 8 2.33 -6.80 -8.97
C ASN A 8 2.98 -5.43 -9.21
N GLY A 9 2.25 -4.51 -9.82
CA GLY A 9 2.73 -3.15 -10.04
C GLY A 9 2.96 -2.38 -8.75
N LEU A 10 2.03 -2.50 -7.79
CA LEU A 10 2.19 -1.88 -6.47
C LEU A 10 3.36 -2.48 -5.71
N LYS A 11 3.54 -3.80 -5.79
CA LYS A 11 4.68 -4.47 -5.20
C LYS A 11 5.99 -3.93 -5.77
N ALA A 12 6.10 -3.83 -7.09
CA ALA A 12 7.30 -3.31 -7.75
C ALA A 12 7.61 -1.87 -7.30
N ASN A 13 6.58 -1.02 -7.22
CA ASN A 13 6.74 0.36 -6.76
C ASN A 13 7.21 0.42 -5.29
N LEU A 14 6.61 -0.39 -4.43
CA LEU A 14 6.96 -0.40 -3.01
C LEU A 14 8.34 -1.01 -2.74
N GLU A 15 8.80 -1.93 -3.57
CA GLU A 15 10.12 -2.54 -3.43
C GLU A 15 11.27 -1.55 -3.68
N THR A 16 10.98 -0.37 -4.22
CA THR A 16 11.96 0.70 -4.34
C THR A 16 12.38 1.28 -2.99
N ILE A 17 11.59 1.05 -1.94
CA ILE A 17 11.92 1.46 -0.58
C ILE A 17 12.91 0.46 0.02
N LYS A 18 14.08 0.95 0.38
CA LYS A 18 15.15 0.11 0.89
C LYS A 18 14.81 -0.47 2.25
N GLY A 19 14.99 -1.78 2.40
CA GLY A 19 14.78 -2.48 3.67
C GLY A 19 13.35 -2.86 3.98
N MET A 20 12.39 -2.54 3.11
CA MET A 20 11.00 -2.90 3.29
C MET A 20 10.68 -4.21 2.58
N ARG A 21 9.98 -5.11 3.28
CA ARG A 21 9.42 -6.33 2.68
C ARG A 21 8.03 -6.01 2.16
N VAL A 22 7.73 -6.48 0.95
CA VAL A 22 6.43 -6.22 0.32
C VAL A 22 5.73 -7.55 0.07
N TYR A 23 4.50 -7.65 0.57
CA TYR A 23 3.63 -8.81 0.36
C TYR A 23 2.48 -8.38 -0.56
N GLU A 24 2.40 -8.97 -1.73
CA GLU A 24 1.30 -8.70 -2.67
C GLU A 24 -0.02 -9.37 -2.27
N LEU A 25 0.05 -10.35 -1.37
CA LEU A 25 -1.08 -11.02 -0.75
C LEU A 25 -0.90 -10.99 0.77
N ILE A 26 -1.99 -11.14 1.51
CA ILE A 26 -1.94 -11.12 2.98
C ILE A 26 -1.15 -12.33 3.48
N PRO A 27 -0.01 -12.13 4.16
CA PRO A 27 0.80 -13.24 4.67
C PRO A 27 0.22 -13.83 5.95
N THR A 28 0.59 -15.07 6.24
CA THR A 28 0.22 -15.71 7.52
C THR A 28 0.95 -15.04 8.68
N VAL A 29 2.26 -14.82 8.53
CA VAL A 29 3.09 -14.12 9.54
C VAL A 29 3.97 -13.11 8.82
N PRO A 30 3.67 -11.80 8.93
CA PRO A 30 4.52 -10.79 8.31
C PRO A 30 5.82 -10.58 9.10
N VAL A 31 6.87 -10.18 8.40
CA VAL A 31 8.15 -9.78 8.99
C VAL A 31 8.33 -8.28 8.77
N ALA A 32 8.30 -7.50 9.85
CA ALA A 32 8.41 -6.05 9.79
C ALA A 32 9.87 -5.58 9.62
N PRO A 33 10.12 -4.41 9.00
CA PRO A 33 9.11 -3.54 8.40
C PRO A 33 8.53 -4.13 7.11
N ALA A 34 7.24 -4.00 6.93
CA ALA A 34 6.56 -4.63 5.80
C ALA A 34 5.44 -3.75 5.26
N ALA A 35 5.17 -3.90 3.98
CA ALA A 35 3.99 -3.36 3.32
C ALA A 35 3.16 -4.52 2.77
N ILE A 36 1.88 -4.53 3.09
CA ILE A 36 0.94 -5.58 2.67
C ILE A 36 -0.08 -4.96 1.75
N VAL A 37 -0.17 -5.48 0.52
CA VAL A 37 -1.18 -5.06 -0.45
C VAL A 37 -2.48 -5.79 -0.13
N GLY A 38 -3.55 -5.03 0.14
CA GLY A 38 -4.85 -5.59 0.47
C GLY A 38 -5.64 -6.04 -0.74
N GLN A 39 -6.84 -6.53 -0.48
CA GLN A 39 -7.78 -6.90 -1.54
C GLN A 39 -8.33 -5.65 -2.23
N LEU A 40 -8.64 -5.79 -3.51
CA LEU A 40 -9.19 -4.71 -4.30
C LEU A 40 -10.72 -4.79 -4.30
N ASP A 41 -11.34 -3.63 -4.09
CA ASP A 41 -12.77 -3.44 -4.29
C ASP A 41 -12.98 -2.73 -5.63
N PHE A 42 -13.75 -3.33 -6.52
CA PHE A 42 -13.98 -2.79 -7.86
C PHE A 42 -15.35 -2.11 -7.94
N THR A 43 -15.37 -0.95 -8.61
CA THR A 43 -16.59 -0.34 -9.11
C THR A 43 -16.49 -0.35 -10.63
N PHE A 44 -17.42 -1.03 -11.28
CA PHE A 44 -17.40 -1.21 -12.71
C PHE A 44 -18.21 -0.13 -13.43
N ASP A 45 -17.78 0.19 -14.65
CA ASP A 45 -18.53 1.04 -15.58
C ASP A 45 -18.85 2.43 -15.00
N LEU A 46 -17.83 3.13 -14.53
CA LEU A 46 -17.98 4.52 -14.10
C LEU A 46 -18.51 5.39 -15.25
N ASN A 47 -19.27 6.42 -14.93
CA ASN A 47 -19.74 7.43 -15.89
C ASN A 47 -20.63 6.89 -17.01
N ASN A 48 -21.29 5.77 -16.81
CA ASN A 48 -22.09 5.08 -17.82
C ASN A 48 -21.31 4.70 -19.08
N ALA A 49 -19.99 4.79 -19.05
CA ALA A 49 -19.11 4.34 -20.13
C ALA A 49 -18.50 2.99 -19.73
N ARG A 50 -18.77 1.96 -20.53
CA ARG A 50 -18.21 0.65 -20.28
C ARG A 50 -16.69 0.67 -20.47
N GLY A 51 -15.99 -0.07 -19.59
CA GLY A 51 -14.53 -0.21 -19.66
C GLY A 51 -13.75 0.73 -18.78
N LEU A 52 -14.41 1.70 -18.11
CA LEU A 52 -13.76 2.53 -17.11
C LEU A 52 -14.11 2.03 -15.72
N ASP A 53 -13.16 1.35 -15.08
CA ASP A 53 -13.35 0.78 -13.75
C ASP A 53 -12.55 1.56 -12.71
N GLN A 54 -13.01 1.50 -11.49
CA GLN A 54 -12.29 2.03 -10.32
C GLN A 54 -12.03 0.89 -9.35
N ALA A 55 -10.80 0.82 -8.85
CA ALA A 55 -10.46 -0.10 -7.77
C ALA A 55 -10.01 0.69 -6.56
N ASN A 56 -10.48 0.26 -5.39
CA ASN A 56 -10.02 0.79 -4.12
C ASN A 56 -9.33 -0.32 -3.35
N LEU A 57 -8.21 -0.02 -2.73
CA LEU A 57 -7.50 -0.97 -1.90
C LEU A 57 -6.72 -0.23 -0.81
N ASP A 58 -6.32 -1.00 0.19
CA ASP A 58 -5.47 -0.50 1.25
C ASP A 58 -4.10 -1.17 1.16
N VAL A 59 -3.05 -0.38 1.38
CA VAL A 59 -1.71 -0.89 1.67
C VAL A 59 -1.44 -0.63 3.14
N VAL A 60 -1.18 -1.68 3.89
CA VAL A 60 -0.87 -1.60 5.31
C VAL A 60 0.64 -1.67 5.48
N VAL A 61 1.22 -0.62 6.05
CA VAL A 61 2.64 -0.59 6.39
C VAL A 61 2.77 -0.79 7.89
N LEU A 62 3.54 -1.79 8.29
CA LEU A 62 3.69 -2.14 9.68
C LEU A 62 5.15 -2.19 10.11
N VAL A 63 5.40 -1.82 11.37
CA VAL A 63 6.70 -1.84 12.01
C VAL A 63 6.61 -2.58 13.34
N GLN A 64 7.75 -3.10 13.80
CA GLN A 64 7.81 -3.76 15.10
C GLN A 64 7.61 -2.76 16.23
N ARG A 65 6.86 -3.20 17.23
CA ARG A 65 6.56 -2.40 18.42
C ARG A 65 7.55 -2.71 19.52
N PHE A 66 8.81 -2.28 19.36
CA PHE A 66 9.80 -2.40 20.43
C PHE A 66 9.49 -1.44 21.57
N THR A 67 9.29 -0.16 21.22
CA THR A 67 8.71 0.88 22.06
C THR A 67 7.76 1.68 21.18
N GLU A 68 6.73 2.29 21.78
CA GLU A 68 5.81 3.14 20.99
C GLU A 68 6.54 4.28 20.31
N ARG A 69 7.52 4.88 21.01
CA ARG A 69 8.28 6.01 20.47
C ARG A 69 9.11 5.63 19.26
N SER A 70 9.84 4.52 19.31
CA SER A 70 10.66 4.08 18.18
C SER A 70 9.81 3.63 17.01
N GLY A 71 8.70 2.95 17.27
CA GLY A 71 7.75 2.54 16.23
C GLY A 71 7.12 3.74 15.54
N GLN A 72 6.70 4.75 16.28
CA GLN A 72 6.13 5.96 15.72
C GLN A 72 7.16 6.73 14.87
N ASN A 73 8.40 6.87 15.35
CA ASN A 73 9.45 7.53 14.57
C ASN A 73 9.72 6.81 13.24
N GLU A 74 9.71 5.49 13.25
CA GLU A 74 9.88 4.72 12.03
C GLU A 74 8.71 4.89 11.08
N LEU A 75 7.47 4.85 11.59
CA LEU A 75 6.27 5.07 10.78
C LEU A 75 6.23 6.48 10.20
N ASP A 76 6.65 7.49 10.95
CA ASP A 76 6.67 8.88 10.48
C ASP A 76 7.59 9.04 9.26
N LYS A 77 8.68 8.31 9.22
CA LYS A 77 9.59 8.28 8.07
C LYS A 77 8.88 7.81 6.80
N TYR A 78 8.02 6.79 6.92
CA TYR A 78 7.25 6.27 5.80
C TYR A 78 6.05 7.15 5.44
N LEU A 79 5.55 7.95 6.39
CA LEU A 79 4.37 8.79 6.22
C LEU A 79 4.67 10.09 5.46
N ALA A 80 5.92 10.52 5.37
CA ALA A 80 6.30 11.74 4.66
C ALA A 80 5.78 11.72 3.22
N GLY A 81 5.38 12.88 2.70
CA GLY A 81 4.84 13.00 1.35
C GLY A 81 5.89 12.91 0.24
N SER A 82 7.17 12.90 0.59
CA SER A 82 8.29 12.82 -0.35
C SER A 82 9.51 12.19 0.33
N GLY A 83 10.49 11.80 -0.47
CA GLY A 83 11.74 11.21 0.01
C GLY A 83 11.83 9.72 -0.26
N ASP A 84 13.00 9.14 0.03
CA ASP A 84 13.31 7.75 -0.33
C ASP A 84 12.50 6.71 0.46
N PHE A 85 11.98 7.09 1.62
CA PHE A 85 11.18 6.21 2.46
C PHE A 85 9.69 6.52 2.41
N SER A 86 9.26 7.49 1.59
CA SER A 86 7.85 7.85 1.48
C SER A 86 7.06 6.75 0.77
N ILE A 87 6.06 6.21 1.45
CA ILE A 87 5.14 5.22 0.86
C ILE A 87 4.33 5.86 -0.26
N LYS A 88 3.82 7.07 -0.04
CA LYS A 88 3.06 7.79 -1.07
C LYS A 88 3.90 8.00 -2.32
N ALA A 89 5.13 8.50 -2.19
CA ALA A 89 6.00 8.74 -3.33
C ALA A 89 6.35 7.43 -4.06
N ALA A 90 6.60 6.35 -3.33
CA ALA A 90 6.90 5.05 -3.91
C ALA A 90 5.71 4.51 -4.71
N ILE A 91 4.50 4.53 -4.13
CA ILE A 91 3.29 4.05 -4.81
C ILE A 91 3.01 4.88 -6.07
N GLU A 92 3.19 6.19 -6.01
CA GLU A 92 2.93 7.10 -7.12
C GLU A 92 4.11 7.24 -8.09
N SER A 93 5.20 6.50 -7.88
CA SER A 93 6.38 6.56 -8.75
C SER A 93 6.11 6.08 -10.17
N ASP A 94 5.17 5.16 -10.34
CA ASP A 94 4.65 4.74 -11.64
C ASP A 94 3.12 4.72 -11.56
N LEU A 95 2.49 5.76 -12.08
CA LEU A 95 1.05 5.94 -11.98
C LEU A 95 0.24 4.94 -12.81
N THR A 96 0.86 4.30 -13.78
CA THR A 96 0.19 3.33 -14.65
C THR A 96 0.44 1.89 -14.23
N LEU A 97 1.29 1.64 -13.25
CA LEU A 97 1.69 0.31 -12.81
C LEU A 97 2.12 -0.58 -13.99
N ASP A 98 3.02 -0.05 -14.82
CA ASP A 98 3.52 -0.71 -16.03
C ASP A 98 2.39 -1.09 -17.00
N GLY A 99 1.41 -0.20 -17.15
CA GLY A 99 0.29 -0.39 -18.05
C GLY A 99 -0.91 -1.14 -17.47
N ALA A 100 -0.87 -1.51 -16.19
CA ALA A 100 -1.97 -2.22 -15.54
C ALA A 100 -3.20 -1.35 -15.29
N CYS A 101 -3.03 -0.03 -15.24
CA CYS A 101 -4.10 0.93 -15.02
C CYS A 101 -3.83 2.24 -15.76
N SER A 102 -4.80 3.15 -15.78
CA SER A 102 -4.64 4.47 -16.39
C SER A 102 -3.95 5.45 -15.44
N THR A 103 -4.35 5.45 -14.16
CA THR A 103 -3.72 6.27 -13.13
C THR A 103 -4.10 5.74 -11.74
N LEU A 104 -3.36 6.19 -10.75
CA LEU A 104 -3.67 5.88 -9.35
C LEU A 104 -3.39 7.09 -8.47
N ARG A 105 -3.95 7.06 -7.26
CA ARG A 105 -3.74 8.11 -6.27
C ARG A 105 -3.78 7.50 -4.87
N VAL A 106 -2.83 7.93 -4.02
CA VAL A 106 -2.92 7.69 -2.57
C VAL A 106 -3.76 8.80 -1.96
N THR A 107 -4.92 8.45 -1.42
CA THR A 107 -5.90 9.44 -0.96
C THR A 107 -5.76 9.78 0.52
N SER A 108 -5.34 8.84 1.34
CA SER A 108 -5.19 9.06 2.78
C SER A 108 -4.30 8.01 3.42
N ALA A 109 -3.87 8.30 4.65
CA ALA A 109 -3.17 7.35 5.51
C ALA A 109 -3.77 7.44 6.91
N GLU A 110 -4.13 6.30 7.49
CA GLU A 110 -4.75 6.23 8.82
C GLU A 110 -3.88 5.37 9.74
N ALA A 111 -3.66 5.88 10.96
CA ALA A 111 -2.95 5.13 11.99
C ALA A 111 -3.79 3.98 12.51
N GLY A 112 -3.16 2.89 12.87
CA GLY A 112 -3.84 1.72 13.42
C GLY A 112 -2.87 0.72 14.03
N ASN A 113 -3.44 -0.40 14.46
CA ASN A 113 -2.68 -1.53 14.95
C ASN A 113 -2.97 -2.73 14.04
N TYR A 114 -1.95 -3.52 13.79
CA TYR A 114 -2.08 -4.76 13.04
C TYR A 114 -1.68 -5.92 13.94
N SER A 115 -2.55 -6.90 14.07
CA SER A 115 -2.29 -8.09 14.89
C SER A 115 -2.12 -9.32 14.01
N SER A 116 -1.06 -10.09 14.25
CA SER A 116 -0.83 -11.38 13.61
C SER A 116 -0.57 -12.40 14.72
N GLY A 117 -1.57 -13.21 15.04
CA GLY A 117 -1.51 -14.10 16.21
C GLY A 117 -1.35 -13.28 17.49
N ASP A 118 -0.31 -13.58 18.27
CA ASP A 118 -0.01 -12.88 19.52
C ASP A 118 0.88 -11.65 19.34
N ILE A 119 1.26 -11.34 18.11
CA ILE A 119 2.17 -10.23 17.81
C ILE A 119 1.35 -9.03 17.35
N GLU A 120 1.59 -7.87 17.99
CA GLU A 120 1.01 -6.60 17.58
C GLU A 120 2.07 -5.74 16.92
N PHE A 121 1.66 -5.06 15.84
CA PHE A 121 2.49 -4.11 15.10
C PHE A 121 1.83 -2.75 15.09
N LEU A 122 2.62 -1.69 15.14
CA LEU A 122 2.14 -0.36 14.79
C LEU A 122 2.03 -0.27 13.27
N SER A 123 0.97 0.35 12.78
CA SER A 123 0.70 0.39 11.35
C SER A 123 0.10 1.71 10.90
N TYR A 124 0.28 1.99 9.61
CA TYR A 124 -0.52 2.95 8.86
C TYR A 124 -1.19 2.24 7.70
N ARG A 125 -2.45 2.57 7.48
CA ARG A 125 -3.22 2.07 6.35
C ARG A 125 -3.32 3.17 5.30
N TYR A 126 -2.73 2.94 4.14
CA TYR A 126 -2.78 3.88 3.02
C TYR A 126 -3.91 3.48 2.10
N ARG A 127 -4.84 4.40 1.87
CA ARG A 127 -5.94 4.17 0.93
C ARG A 127 -5.54 4.60 -0.46
N ILE A 128 -5.75 3.73 -1.42
CA ILE A 128 -5.34 3.92 -2.81
C ILE A 128 -6.55 3.75 -3.70
N THR A 129 -6.72 4.68 -4.63
CA THR A 129 -7.72 4.58 -5.69
C THR A 129 -7.00 4.41 -7.02
N VAL A 130 -7.39 3.39 -7.77
CA VAL A 130 -6.81 3.03 -9.06
C VAL A 130 -7.90 3.14 -10.12
N TYR A 131 -7.61 3.82 -11.21
CA TYR A 131 -8.52 3.98 -12.35
C TYR A 131 -7.97 3.23 -13.56
N GLY A 132 -8.81 2.41 -14.17
CA GLY A 132 -8.42 1.55 -15.27
C GLY A 132 -9.05 1.81 -16.60
#